data_cc01dc00fe45754af65d63e090a629f5
#
_entry.id   cc01dc00fe45754af65d63e090a629f5
#
_cell.length_a   1.000
_cell.length_b   1.000
_cell.length_c   1.000
_cell.angle_alpha   90.00
_cell.angle_beta   90.00
_cell.angle_gamma   90.00
#
_symmetry.space_group_name_H-M   'P 1'
#
loop_
_entity.id
_entity.type
_entity.pdbx_description
1 polymer ?
#
loop_
_entity_poly.entity_id
_entity_poly.type
_entity_poly.pdbx_seq_one_letter_code
_entity_poly.pdbx_strand_id
1 'polypeptide(L)'
;MGYVNIDNANLPATGVGGWTLHRNSSRATLSLPAGSNVLSAGLYWSGRANNAASPEATARRTVYLRQPGGTTYQALTANAADLYTFTTQGATGSRPYTAYANVTTLIQAAGNGDYYVGGLTAWVGSDSLGAYGGWGLVIVYENNGKPFRRLMVFDGDGGSIDTGTSPQTITVSGLLTPPVGDFNAYMGALVWEGDEGYSGDQFQLSGGNVLSAGALSDALSATNNFWNSRISRLGNLFTAKNPNYVNQFAMDLKLIDISNVSANIGKPRVANNATTVDLSFTSSQDVYFPHALVFVSDLYRPDVVPTLLKTAAKVGGSPGPNLHPGDTLEYTIDFRNQARMAPSALLPATRFQPASITFPAASRFSRTMALPPMSGPRPTPPMPTSPNSMRARDRTAPCIFALALAQLAAWRRLPCKAAPCCPARVWCSNTA
;
A
#
# COMPACT_ATOMS: atom_id res chain seq x y z
N MET A 1 22.03 -20.37 -15.53
CA MET A 1 22.25 -19.18 -14.66
C MET A 1 22.50 -19.65 -13.25
N GLY A 2 23.26 -18.90 -12.46
CA GLY A 2 23.52 -19.16 -11.05
C GLY A 2 22.79 -18.17 -10.14
N TYR A 3 22.79 -18.46 -8.85
CA TYR A 3 22.26 -17.53 -7.86
C TYR A 3 23.14 -16.27 -7.72
N VAL A 4 22.49 -15.14 -7.50
CA VAL A 4 23.18 -13.97 -6.94
C VAL A 4 23.43 -14.20 -5.45
N ASN A 5 24.65 -13.97 -5.02
CA ASN A 5 25.05 -14.14 -3.62
C ASN A 5 26.06 -13.07 -3.23
N ILE A 6 25.61 -12.07 -2.53
CA ILE A 6 26.45 -10.92 -2.12
C ILE A 6 26.91 -11.01 -0.65
N ASP A 7 26.42 -11.97 0.12
CA ASP A 7 26.65 -12.05 1.56
C ASP A 7 26.73 -13.50 2.10
N ASN A 8 27.34 -14.37 1.34
CA ASN A 8 27.42 -15.80 1.64
C ASN A 8 28.02 -16.11 3.02
N ALA A 9 28.99 -15.33 3.46
CA ALA A 9 29.69 -15.55 4.72
C ALA A 9 28.80 -15.44 5.96
N ASN A 10 27.71 -14.65 5.86
CA ASN A 10 26.81 -14.38 6.97
C ASN A 10 25.54 -15.23 6.93
N LEU A 11 25.29 -15.99 5.85
CA LEU A 11 24.15 -16.90 5.78
C LEU A 11 24.38 -18.16 6.62
N PRO A 12 23.35 -18.71 7.27
CA PRO A 12 23.46 -19.98 7.99
C PRO A 12 23.98 -21.09 7.08
N ALA A 13 24.73 -22.04 7.63
CA ALA A 13 25.30 -23.15 6.87
C ALA A 13 24.24 -24.16 6.40
N THR A 14 23.10 -24.24 7.08
CA THR A 14 22.01 -25.17 6.81
C THR A 14 20.67 -24.42 6.69
N GLY A 15 19.82 -24.91 5.80
CA GLY A 15 18.45 -24.43 5.66
C GLY A 15 17.52 -24.85 6.79
N VAL A 16 16.28 -24.44 6.73
CA VAL A 16 15.23 -24.83 7.69
C VAL A 16 14.86 -26.31 7.51
N GLY A 17 14.67 -27.03 8.62
CA GLY A 17 14.30 -28.45 8.59
C GLY A 17 15.37 -29.39 8.08
N GLY A 18 16.64 -28.99 8.09
CA GLY A 18 17.77 -29.80 7.61
C GLY A 18 17.98 -29.79 6.10
N TRP A 19 17.24 -28.96 5.37
CA TRP A 19 17.39 -28.78 3.93
C TRP A 19 18.60 -27.91 3.61
N THR A 20 19.26 -28.21 2.48
CA THR A 20 20.37 -27.39 2.00
C THR A 20 19.88 -25.98 1.72
N LEU A 21 20.47 -25.02 2.40
CA LEU A 21 20.18 -23.60 2.16
C LEU A 21 20.56 -23.24 0.73
N HIS A 22 19.64 -22.65 0.00
CA HIS A 22 19.95 -22.01 -1.27
C HIS A 22 20.82 -20.78 -0.99
N ARG A 23 22.09 -20.85 -1.34
CA ARG A 23 23.08 -19.81 -1.07
C ARG A 23 22.93 -18.63 -2.01
N ASN A 24 21.87 -17.90 -1.80
CA ASN A 24 21.57 -16.66 -2.53
C ASN A 24 21.34 -15.54 -1.52
N SER A 25 21.77 -14.34 -1.86
CA SER A 25 21.52 -13.14 -1.08
C SER A 25 21.59 -11.90 -1.94
N SER A 26 20.77 -10.94 -1.61
CA SER A 26 20.74 -9.63 -2.24
C SER A 26 20.28 -8.58 -1.22
N ARG A 27 20.47 -7.30 -1.53
CA ARG A 27 20.11 -6.23 -0.60
C ARG A 27 19.37 -5.07 -1.28
N ALA A 28 18.62 -4.34 -0.44
CA ALA A 28 18.08 -3.05 -0.81
C ALA A 28 18.14 -2.07 0.37
N THR A 29 18.29 -0.80 0.06
CA THR A 29 18.39 0.27 1.05
C THR A 29 17.02 0.89 1.29
N LEU A 30 16.56 0.88 2.53
CA LEU A 30 15.40 1.64 2.98
C LEU A 30 15.83 3.05 3.37
N SER A 31 15.13 4.05 2.83
CA SER A 31 15.36 5.47 3.18
C SER A 31 14.01 6.17 3.34
N LEU A 32 13.49 6.20 4.55
CA LEU A 32 12.31 6.97 4.94
C LEU A 32 12.72 8.41 5.28
N PRO A 33 11.89 9.40 4.99
CA PRO A 33 12.09 10.78 5.45
C PRO A 33 12.25 10.88 6.97
N ALA A 34 13.01 11.85 7.43
CA ALA A 34 13.14 12.11 8.87
C ALA A 34 11.77 12.35 9.51
N GLY A 35 11.57 11.84 10.72
CA GLY A 35 10.30 11.94 11.44
C GLY A 35 9.20 10.98 10.94
N SER A 36 9.55 10.00 10.12
CA SER A 36 8.62 8.95 9.71
C SER A 36 8.42 7.90 10.80
N ASN A 37 7.18 7.46 10.99
CA ASN A 37 6.80 6.35 11.85
C ASN A 37 6.20 5.24 11.00
N VAL A 38 6.77 4.04 11.03
CA VAL A 38 6.29 2.89 10.25
C VAL A 38 5.00 2.36 10.86
N LEU A 39 3.95 2.29 10.06
CA LEU A 39 2.63 1.78 10.46
C LEU A 39 2.46 0.30 10.10
N SER A 40 3.03 -0.12 8.97
CA SER A 40 3.00 -1.50 8.50
C SER A 40 4.18 -1.76 7.56
N ALA A 41 4.71 -2.97 7.61
CA ALA A 41 5.71 -3.44 6.66
C ALA A 41 5.49 -4.91 6.34
N GLY A 42 5.45 -5.22 5.04
CA GLY A 42 5.36 -6.56 4.50
C GLY A 42 6.61 -6.94 3.72
N LEU A 43 7.17 -8.09 4.02
CA LEU A 43 8.17 -8.73 3.17
C LEU A 43 7.46 -9.74 2.27
N TYR A 44 7.66 -9.58 0.99
CA TYR A 44 7.12 -10.42 -0.07
C TYR A 44 8.25 -11.11 -0.79
N TRP A 45 8.12 -12.39 -1.08
CA TRP A 45 9.08 -13.10 -1.91
C TRP A 45 8.41 -14.12 -2.80
N SER A 46 9.09 -14.47 -3.84
CA SER A 46 8.62 -15.41 -4.84
C SER A 46 9.79 -16.09 -5.52
N GLY A 47 9.53 -17.22 -6.12
CA GLY A 47 10.45 -17.92 -6.97
C GLY A 47 9.77 -19.09 -7.65
N ARG A 48 10.46 -19.65 -8.62
CA ARG A 48 10.09 -20.91 -9.23
C ARG A 48 10.91 -22.01 -8.60
N ALA A 49 10.27 -22.85 -7.78
CA ALA A 49 10.93 -23.96 -7.08
C ALA A 49 10.79 -25.28 -7.85
N ASN A 50 11.63 -26.26 -7.51
CA ASN A 50 11.50 -27.61 -8.05
C ASN A 50 10.17 -28.25 -7.69
N ASN A 51 9.76 -29.27 -8.47
CA ASN A 51 8.52 -30.01 -8.24
C ASN A 51 8.57 -30.92 -7.01
N ALA A 52 9.71 -31.06 -6.34
CA ALA A 52 9.85 -31.98 -5.25
C ALA A 52 8.80 -31.75 -4.16
N ALA A 53 8.27 -32.86 -3.70
CA ALA A 53 7.28 -32.94 -2.65
C ALA A 53 7.72 -32.24 -1.35
N SER A 54 6.80 -32.13 -0.46
CA SER A 54 6.88 -31.81 0.97
C SER A 54 8.02 -30.97 1.58
N PRO A 55 9.31 -31.28 1.44
CA PRO A 55 10.37 -30.50 2.08
C PRO A 55 10.53 -29.08 1.51
N GLU A 56 10.41 -28.94 0.20
CA GLU A 56 10.48 -27.64 -0.46
C GLU A 56 9.29 -26.74 -0.11
N ALA A 57 8.14 -27.29 0.24
CA ALA A 57 7.01 -26.49 0.68
C ALA A 57 7.33 -25.71 1.95
N THR A 58 8.06 -26.31 2.90
CA THR A 58 8.54 -25.61 4.10
C THR A 58 9.65 -24.62 3.76
N ALA A 59 10.58 -24.99 2.87
CA ALA A 59 11.65 -24.10 2.44
C ALA A 59 11.13 -22.86 1.69
N ARG A 60 10.11 -22.99 0.84
CA ARG A 60 9.46 -21.84 0.16
C ARG A 60 8.89 -20.81 1.12
N ARG A 61 8.46 -21.24 2.30
CA ARG A 61 7.90 -20.36 3.33
C ARG A 61 8.96 -19.59 4.11
N THR A 62 10.23 -19.94 3.97
CA THR A 62 11.29 -19.39 4.81
C THR A 62 12.34 -18.67 3.98
N VAL A 63 12.67 -17.46 4.39
CA VAL A 63 13.81 -16.68 3.95
C VAL A 63 14.58 -16.18 5.17
N TYR A 64 15.77 -15.70 4.96
CA TYR A 64 16.62 -15.14 6.01
C TYR A 64 16.78 -13.64 5.80
N LEU A 65 16.45 -12.86 6.81
CA LEU A 65 16.56 -11.40 6.81
C LEU A 65 17.71 -10.96 7.71
N ARG A 66 18.58 -10.08 7.19
CA ARG A 66 19.57 -9.34 7.94
C ARG A 66 19.22 -7.85 7.94
N GLN A 67 19.14 -7.28 9.12
CA GLN A 67 18.76 -5.87 9.34
C GLN A 67 19.99 -4.93 9.17
N PRO A 68 19.74 -3.63 8.96
CA PRO A 68 20.80 -2.62 8.94
C PRO A 68 21.73 -2.69 10.14
N GLY A 69 23.04 -2.61 9.89
CA GLY A 69 24.07 -2.70 10.93
C GLY A 69 24.29 -4.10 11.53
N GLY A 70 23.39 -5.04 11.27
CA GLY A 70 23.52 -6.41 11.75
C GLY A 70 24.50 -7.24 10.94
N THR A 71 25.07 -8.27 11.56
CA THR A 71 25.95 -9.26 10.92
C THR A 71 25.31 -10.64 10.78
N THR A 72 24.18 -10.86 11.46
CA THR A 72 23.48 -12.16 11.50
C THR A 72 22.16 -12.11 10.77
N TYR A 73 21.81 -13.21 10.12
CA TYR A 73 20.51 -13.43 9.53
C TYR A 73 19.56 -14.11 10.50
N GLN A 74 18.35 -13.65 10.57
CA GLN A 74 17.26 -14.34 11.26
C GLN A 74 16.30 -14.98 10.26
N ALA A 75 15.83 -16.18 10.56
CA ALA A 75 14.84 -16.86 9.75
C ALA A 75 13.47 -16.18 9.89
N LEU A 76 12.85 -15.91 8.75
CA LEU A 76 11.45 -15.45 8.65
C LEU A 76 10.66 -16.52 7.91
N THR A 77 9.57 -16.97 8.54
CA THR A 77 8.72 -18.00 7.96
C THR A 77 7.31 -17.45 7.75
N ALA A 78 6.85 -17.48 6.51
CA ALA A 78 5.47 -17.14 6.17
C ALA A 78 4.49 -18.08 6.88
N ASN A 79 3.32 -17.57 7.27
CA ASN A 79 2.24 -18.45 7.69
C ASN A 79 1.86 -19.40 6.55
N ALA A 80 1.28 -20.55 6.86
CA ALA A 80 0.87 -21.49 5.82
C ALA A 80 -0.19 -20.92 4.87
N ALA A 81 -1.04 -20.04 5.37
CA ALA A 81 -2.06 -19.35 4.59
C ALA A 81 -1.48 -18.20 3.72
N ASP A 82 -0.23 -17.83 3.92
CA ASP A 82 0.47 -16.76 3.20
C ASP A 82 1.48 -17.30 2.19
N LEU A 83 1.46 -18.61 1.94
CA LEU A 83 2.18 -19.27 0.85
C LEU A 83 1.18 -19.73 -0.21
N TYR A 84 1.29 -19.19 -1.40
CA TYR A 84 0.55 -19.64 -2.56
C TYR A 84 1.50 -20.38 -3.50
N THR A 85 1.06 -21.54 -3.99
CA THR A 85 1.83 -22.36 -4.91
C THR A 85 0.99 -22.62 -6.15
N PHE A 86 1.50 -22.23 -7.28
CA PHE A 86 0.83 -22.40 -8.56
C PHE A 86 1.02 -23.82 -9.09
N THR A 87 0.14 -24.26 -9.97
CA THR A 87 0.24 -25.59 -10.56
C THR A 87 1.49 -25.71 -11.44
N THR A 88 2.02 -26.90 -11.49
CA THR A 88 3.24 -27.20 -12.27
C THR A 88 3.06 -26.91 -13.73
N GLN A 89 4.13 -26.36 -14.30
CA GLN A 89 4.26 -26.19 -15.75
C GLN A 89 5.63 -26.60 -16.25
N GLY A 90 5.64 -27.00 -17.51
CA GLY A 90 6.82 -27.47 -18.20
C GLY A 90 7.26 -28.87 -17.83
N ALA A 91 8.21 -29.37 -18.61
CA ALA A 91 8.75 -30.73 -18.50
C ALA A 91 9.47 -31.02 -17.16
N THR A 92 9.93 -29.98 -16.47
CA THR A 92 10.65 -30.12 -15.20
C THR A 92 9.73 -30.19 -13.99
N GLY A 93 8.42 -29.95 -14.14
CA GLY A 93 7.46 -29.95 -13.04
C GLY A 93 7.70 -28.88 -11.97
N SER A 94 8.49 -27.86 -12.27
CA SER A 94 8.77 -26.79 -11.31
C SER A 94 7.54 -25.92 -11.03
N ARG A 95 7.45 -25.38 -9.83
CA ARG A 95 6.29 -24.65 -9.35
C ARG A 95 6.64 -23.21 -8.97
N PRO A 96 6.03 -22.22 -9.61
CA PRO A 96 6.00 -20.86 -9.08
C PRO A 96 5.30 -20.82 -7.72
N TYR A 97 5.74 -19.92 -6.86
CA TYR A 97 5.10 -19.66 -5.59
C TYR A 97 5.26 -18.18 -5.21
N THR A 98 4.39 -17.70 -4.35
CA THR A 98 4.51 -16.41 -3.69
C THR A 98 4.33 -16.58 -2.20
N ALA A 99 5.04 -15.80 -1.40
CA ALA A 99 4.96 -15.85 0.04
C ALA A 99 5.09 -14.46 0.68
N TYR A 100 4.48 -14.31 1.85
CA TYR A 100 4.43 -13.06 2.58
C TYR A 100 4.71 -13.26 4.07
N ALA A 101 5.41 -12.28 4.67
CA ALA A 101 5.54 -12.18 6.11
C ALA A 101 5.40 -10.72 6.58
N ASN A 102 4.65 -10.51 7.66
CA ASN A 102 4.59 -9.22 8.33
C ASN A 102 5.92 -8.99 9.09
N VAL A 103 6.62 -7.93 8.72
CA VAL A 103 7.91 -7.55 9.31
C VAL A 103 7.86 -6.17 9.99
N THR A 104 6.68 -5.67 10.30
CA THR A 104 6.46 -4.33 10.85
C THR A 104 7.35 -4.04 12.05
N THR A 105 7.34 -4.91 13.05
CA THR A 105 8.13 -4.73 14.28
C THR A 105 9.63 -4.71 14.00
N LEU A 106 10.10 -5.52 13.04
CA LEU A 106 11.50 -5.56 12.64
C LEU A 106 11.93 -4.27 11.96
N ILE A 107 11.10 -3.76 11.06
CA ILE A 107 11.38 -2.51 10.35
C ILE A 107 11.28 -1.29 11.29
N GLN A 108 10.32 -1.29 12.22
CA GLN A 108 10.21 -0.25 13.26
C GLN A 108 11.45 -0.19 14.14
N ALA A 109 12.00 -1.34 14.52
CA ALA A 109 13.17 -1.42 15.37
C ALA A 109 14.47 -1.02 14.66
N ALA A 110 14.63 -1.44 13.40
CA ALA A 110 15.88 -1.24 12.68
C ALA A 110 15.94 0.08 11.88
N GLY A 111 14.80 0.61 11.43
CA GLY A 111 14.69 1.87 10.68
C GLY A 111 15.36 1.85 9.32
N ASN A 112 15.92 3.00 8.92
CA ASN A 112 16.59 3.18 7.64
C ASN A 112 17.91 2.41 7.55
N GLY A 113 18.26 1.96 6.34
CA GLY A 113 19.54 1.31 6.06
C GLY A 113 19.40 0.10 5.13
N ASP A 114 20.45 -0.67 5.04
CA ASP A 114 20.56 -1.81 4.13
C ASP A 114 19.94 -3.07 4.74
N TYR A 115 18.90 -3.56 4.11
CA TYR A 115 18.26 -4.84 4.40
C TYR A 115 18.74 -5.90 3.42
N TYR A 116 19.13 -7.04 3.92
CA TYR A 116 19.57 -8.18 3.13
C TYR A 116 18.58 -9.33 3.29
N VAL A 117 18.21 -9.96 2.19
CA VAL A 117 17.46 -11.21 2.20
C VAL A 117 18.26 -12.29 1.47
N GLY A 118 18.28 -13.47 2.04
CA GLY A 118 18.97 -14.62 1.48
C GLY A 118 18.25 -15.93 1.76
N GLY A 119 18.74 -17.01 1.18
CA GLY A 119 18.18 -18.35 1.36
C GLY A 119 16.81 -18.53 0.70
N LEU A 120 16.49 -17.72 -0.30
CA LEU A 120 15.26 -17.85 -1.07
C LEU A 120 15.28 -19.12 -1.90
N THR A 121 14.21 -19.92 -1.82
CA THR A 121 14.06 -21.16 -2.57
C THR A 121 13.71 -20.89 -4.04
N ALA A 122 14.65 -21.12 -4.93
CA ALA A 122 14.42 -21.00 -6.37
C ALA A 122 15.21 -22.08 -7.12
N TRP A 123 14.67 -22.53 -8.23
CA TRP A 123 15.37 -23.46 -9.12
C TRP A 123 16.42 -22.74 -9.96
N VAL A 124 17.53 -23.40 -10.17
CA VAL A 124 18.62 -22.93 -11.05
C VAL A 124 18.67 -23.81 -12.27
N GLY A 125 18.53 -23.23 -13.43
CA GLY A 125 18.55 -23.95 -14.69
C GLY A 125 18.15 -23.12 -15.88
N SER A 126 17.90 -23.78 -16.98
CA SER A 126 17.34 -23.20 -18.20
C SER A 126 16.36 -24.18 -18.82
N ASP A 127 15.12 -23.82 -18.92
CA ASP A 127 14.12 -24.46 -19.77
C ASP A 127 13.31 -23.38 -20.49
N SER A 128 12.38 -23.77 -21.33
CA SER A 128 11.52 -22.82 -22.06
C SER A 128 10.61 -21.97 -21.18
N LEU A 129 10.55 -22.28 -19.89
CA LEU A 129 9.77 -21.57 -18.91
C LEU A 129 10.64 -20.78 -17.91
N GLY A 130 11.98 -20.88 -18.01
CA GLY A 130 12.94 -20.17 -17.19
C GLY A 130 12.90 -20.48 -15.69
N ALA A 131 13.71 -19.79 -14.92
CA ALA A 131 13.72 -19.86 -13.46
C ALA A 131 13.89 -18.45 -12.89
N TYR A 132 13.14 -18.07 -11.86
CA TYR A 132 13.20 -16.75 -11.23
C TYR A 132 13.12 -16.83 -9.71
N GLY A 133 13.46 -15.74 -9.07
CA GLY A 133 13.24 -15.54 -7.64
C GLY A 133 13.64 -14.14 -7.21
N GLY A 134 12.94 -13.62 -6.23
CA GLY A 134 13.18 -12.27 -5.70
C GLY A 134 12.39 -11.98 -4.44
N TRP A 135 12.62 -10.79 -3.89
CA TRP A 135 11.91 -10.28 -2.72
C TRP A 135 11.68 -8.77 -2.79
N GLY A 136 10.67 -8.30 -2.10
CA GLY A 136 10.36 -6.89 -1.99
C GLY A 136 9.79 -6.52 -0.62
N LEU A 137 10.05 -5.28 -0.18
CA LEU A 137 9.44 -4.68 1.00
C LEU A 137 8.40 -3.66 0.60
N VAL A 138 7.21 -3.80 1.15
CA VAL A 138 6.13 -2.80 1.05
C VAL A 138 5.95 -2.17 2.42
N ILE A 139 6.17 -0.85 2.54
CA ILE A 139 6.17 -0.15 3.81
C ILE A 139 5.18 1.00 3.77
N VAL A 140 4.27 1.01 4.73
CA VAL A 140 3.35 2.11 5.01
C VAL A 140 3.87 2.88 6.22
N TYR A 141 4.04 4.17 6.08
CA TYR A 141 4.50 5.04 7.16
C TYR A 141 3.72 6.35 7.22
N GLU A 142 3.64 6.94 8.39
CA GLU A 142 3.14 8.29 8.59
C GLU A 142 4.31 9.29 8.73
N ASN A 143 4.06 10.54 8.35
CA ASN A 143 5.03 11.62 8.50
C ASN A 143 4.30 12.97 8.51
N ASN A 144 4.45 13.75 9.59
CA ASN A 144 3.76 15.02 9.76
C ASN A 144 4.15 16.10 8.72
N GLY A 145 5.28 15.94 8.03
CA GLY A 145 5.71 16.83 6.95
C GLY A 145 5.08 16.50 5.59
N LYS A 146 4.15 15.55 5.53
CA LYS A 146 3.54 15.08 4.29
C LYS A 146 2.03 15.35 4.25
N PRO A 147 1.44 15.54 3.06
CA PRO A 147 -0.01 15.71 2.94
C PRO A 147 -0.78 14.48 3.41
N PHE A 148 -2.01 14.70 3.85
CA PHE A 148 -2.94 13.61 4.16
C PHE A 148 -3.28 12.83 2.89
N ARG A 149 -3.22 11.50 2.98
CA ARG A 149 -3.47 10.60 1.87
C ARG A 149 -4.32 9.41 2.28
N ARG A 150 -5.15 8.96 1.36
CA ARG A 150 -5.72 7.63 1.41
C ARG A 150 -4.66 6.66 0.91
N LEU A 151 -4.39 5.63 1.69
CA LEU A 151 -3.47 4.55 1.34
C LEU A 151 -4.21 3.23 1.42
N MET A 152 -4.04 2.40 0.41
CA MET A 152 -4.57 1.04 0.40
C MET A 152 -3.47 0.10 -0.10
N VAL A 153 -3.33 -1.02 0.58
CA VAL A 153 -2.47 -2.13 0.19
C VAL A 153 -3.36 -3.35 0.06
N PHE A 154 -3.30 -3.99 -1.09
CA PHE A 154 -3.95 -5.24 -1.38
C PHE A 154 -2.86 -6.27 -1.61
N ASP A 155 -2.94 -7.39 -0.95
CA ASP A 155 -1.98 -8.47 -1.10
C ASP A 155 -2.65 -9.85 -1.06
N GLY A 156 -1.96 -10.85 -1.55
CA GLY A 156 -2.44 -12.22 -1.58
C GLY A 156 -2.08 -12.94 -2.86
N ASP A 157 -2.87 -13.94 -3.22
CA ASP A 157 -2.77 -14.63 -4.50
C ASP A 157 -3.49 -13.82 -5.57
N GLY A 158 -2.73 -13.04 -6.33
CA GLY A 158 -3.24 -12.27 -7.47
C GLY A 158 -3.53 -13.11 -8.70
N GLY A 159 -3.33 -14.38 -8.59
CA GLY A 159 -3.51 -15.27 -9.70
C GLY A 159 -2.37 -15.29 -10.71
N SER A 160 -2.55 -16.09 -11.72
CA SER A 160 -1.76 -16.06 -12.94
C SER A 160 -2.48 -15.25 -14.00
N ILE A 161 -1.82 -14.25 -14.51
CA ILE A 161 -2.30 -13.49 -15.68
C ILE A 161 -1.61 -14.09 -16.91
N ASP A 162 -2.39 -14.56 -17.88
CA ASP A 162 -1.92 -15.30 -19.04
C ASP A 162 -2.80 -15.02 -20.26
N THR A 163 -2.33 -15.43 -21.41
CA THR A 163 -3.11 -15.46 -22.65
C THR A 163 -4.41 -16.24 -22.45
N GLY A 164 -5.54 -15.61 -22.73
CA GLY A 164 -6.85 -16.22 -22.59
C GLY A 164 -7.43 -16.22 -21.17
N THR A 165 -6.70 -15.72 -20.18
CA THR A 165 -7.31 -15.41 -18.88
C THR A 165 -8.14 -14.13 -18.97
N SER A 166 -9.29 -14.10 -18.28
CA SER A 166 -10.04 -12.86 -18.12
C SER A 166 -9.20 -11.84 -17.36
N PRO A 167 -9.36 -10.53 -17.63
CA PRO A 167 -8.69 -9.49 -16.85
C PRO A 167 -8.93 -9.68 -15.35
N GLN A 168 -7.84 -9.63 -14.55
CA GLN A 168 -7.97 -9.56 -13.10
C GLN A 168 -8.17 -8.11 -12.71
N THR A 169 -9.38 -7.79 -12.28
CA THR A 169 -9.75 -6.42 -11.92
C THR A 169 -9.99 -6.28 -10.43
N ILE A 170 -9.39 -5.26 -9.84
CA ILE A 170 -9.56 -4.91 -8.45
C ILE A 170 -10.24 -3.56 -8.38
N THR A 171 -11.45 -3.53 -7.83
CA THR A 171 -12.15 -2.29 -7.53
C THR A 171 -11.62 -1.70 -6.23
N VAL A 172 -10.91 -0.59 -6.36
CA VAL A 172 -10.48 0.22 -5.22
C VAL A 172 -11.62 1.15 -4.85
N SER A 173 -12.22 0.95 -3.69
CA SER A 173 -13.37 1.71 -3.20
C SER A 173 -13.04 2.51 -1.94
N GLY A 174 -13.96 3.39 -1.54
CA GLY A 174 -13.78 4.25 -0.37
C GLY A 174 -12.75 5.36 -0.62
N LEU A 175 -12.56 5.76 -1.87
CA LEU A 175 -11.80 6.95 -2.22
C LEU A 175 -12.59 8.21 -1.80
N LEU A 176 -11.86 9.28 -1.58
CA LEU A 176 -12.39 10.60 -1.34
C LEU A 176 -11.42 11.62 -1.94
N THR A 177 -11.35 11.64 -3.26
CA THR A 177 -10.47 12.59 -3.94
C THR A 177 -11.03 14.00 -3.86
N PRO A 178 -10.19 15.03 -3.96
CA PRO A 178 -10.64 16.42 -3.92
C PRO A 178 -11.76 16.69 -4.91
N PRO A 179 -12.76 17.51 -4.55
CA PRO A 179 -13.91 17.78 -5.43
C PRO A 179 -13.54 18.61 -6.66
N VAL A 180 -12.49 19.41 -6.58
CA VAL A 180 -11.99 20.26 -7.67
C VAL A 180 -10.47 20.44 -7.56
N GLY A 181 -9.85 20.89 -8.65
CA GLY A 181 -8.42 21.21 -8.72
C GLY A 181 -7.51 19.98 -8.85
N ASP A 182 -6.23 20.28 -8.94
CA ASP A 182 -5.17 19.28 -9.06
C ASP A 182 -4.97 18.51 -7.76
N PHE A 183 -4.70 17.22 -7.86
CA PHE A 183 -4.31 16.39 -6.72
C PHE A 183 -3.42 15.24 -7.17
N ASN A 184 -2.63 14.69 -6.23
CA ASN A 184 -1.77 13.57 -6.53
C ASN A 184 -2.45 12.24 -6.23
N ALA A 185 -2.26 11.30 -7.15
CA ALA A 185 -2.63 9.90 -6.96
C ALA A 185 -1.57 9.00 -7.61
N TYR A 186 -1.30 7.88 -6.96
CA TYR A 186 -0.31 6.91 -7.42
C TYR A 186 -0.86 5.51 -7.27
N MET A 187 -0.46 4.64 -8.16
CA MET A 187 -0.68 3.22 -8.03
C MET A 187 0.61 2.46 -8.28
N GLY A 188 0.75 1.32 -7.68
CA GLY A 188 1.92 0.48 -7.86
C GLY A 188 1.59 -0.98 -7.61
N ALA A 189 2.43 -1.86 -8.12
CA ALA A 189 2.31 -3.27 -7.84
C ALA A 189 3.67 -3.95 -7.79
N LEU A 190 3.73 -5.01 -7.01
CA LEU A 190 4.78 -6.01 -7.02
C LEU A 190 4.27 -7.20 -7.84
N VAL A 191 4.98 -7.51 -8.89
CA VAL A 191 4.64 -8.55 -9.85
C VAL A 191 5.86 -9.42 -10.10
N TRP A 192 5.63 -10.70 -10.30
CA TRP A 192 6.66 -11.69 -10.59
C TRP A 192 6.49 -12.21 -12.00
N GLU A 193 7.59 -12.52 -12.63
CA GLU A 193 7.66 -13.14 -13.96
C GLU A 193 7.35 -12.17 -15.12
N GLY A 194 7.43 -10.87 -14.93
CA GLY A 194 7.44 -9.95 -16.07
C GLY A 194 8.74 -10.03 -16.86
N ASP A 195 8.67 -9.89 -18.16
CA ASP A 195 9.76 -10.12 -19.09
C ASP A 195 10.20 -8.87 -19.85
N GLU A 196 11.50 -8.60 -19.90
CA GLU A 196 12.03 -7.47 -20.67
C GLU A 196 11.72 -7.58 -22.17
N GLY A 197 11.73 -8.77 -22.73
CA GLY A 197 11.64 -9.05 -24.15
C GLY A 197 10.28 -9.51 -24.68
N TYR A 198 9.31 -9.77 -23.80
CA TYR A 198 7.97 -10.17 -24.20
C TYR A 198 7.00 -9.02 -24.03
N SER A 199 6.07 -8.90 -24.96
CA SER A 199 5.02 -7.89 -24.92
C SER A 199 3.64 -8.55 -24.75
N GLY A 200 2.61 -7.74 -24.52
CA GLY A 200 1.24 -8.20 -24.41
C GLY A 200 0.66 -8.04 -23.01
N ASP A 201 1.47 -7.82 -22.02
CA ASP A 201 1.07 -7.52 -20.66
C ASP A 201 0.71 -6.04 -20.48
N GLN A 202 -0.32 -5.77 -19.68
CA GLN A 202 -0.79 -4.41 -19.41
C GLN A 202 -1.21 -4.25 -17.95
N PHE A 203 -1.02 -3.04 -17.43
CA PHE A 203 -1.63 -2.56 -16.23
C PHE A 203 -2.58 -1.41 -16.58
N GLN A 204 -3.85 -1.51 -16.22
CA GLN A 204 -4.88 -0.59 -16.69
C GLN A 204 -5.58 0.12 -15.55
N LEU A 205 -5.92 1.38 -15.76
CA LEU A 205 -6.81 2.18 -14.92
C LEU A 205 -8.13 2.37 -15.66
N SER A 206 -9.26 2.07 -15.00
CA SER A 206 -10.59 2.17 -15.56
C SER A 206 -11.64 2.50 -14.48
N GLY A 207 -12.92 2.39 -14.84
CA GLY A 207 -14.04 2.66 -13.95
C GLY A 207 -14.67 4.04 -14.14
N GLY A 208 -15.79 4.28 -13.48
CA GLY A 208 -16.60 5.49 -13.67
C GLY A 208 -15.99 6.78 -13.12
N ASN A 209 -14.94 6.69 -12.31
CA ASN A 209 -14.30 7.85 -11.67
C ASN A 209 -12.88 8.11 -12.20
N VAL A 210 -12.66 7.86 -13.47
CA VAL A 210 -11.41 8.21 -14.16
C VAL A 210 -11.66 9.24 -15.26
N LEU A 211 -10.70 10.13 -15.47
CA LEU A 211 -10.77 11.14 -16.53
C LEU A 211 -10.27 10.61 -17.88
N SER A 212 -9.43 9.57 -17.84
CA SER A 212 -9.01 8.85 -19.02
C SER A 212 -8.73 7.42 -18.57
N ALA A 213 -9.42 6.47 -19.15
CA ALA A 213 -9.22 5.05 -18.91
C ALA A 213 -8.21 4.47 -19.91
N GLY A 214 -7.51 3.43 -19.53
CA GLY A 214 -6.65 2.69 -20.43
C GLY A 214 -5.39 2.12 -19.79
N ALA A 215 -4.54 1.56 -20.66
CA ALA A 215 -3.25 1.00 -20.25
C ALA A 215 -2.29 2.12 -19.81
N LEU A 216 -1.63 1.85 -18.70
CA LEU A 216 -0.64 2.74 -18.12
C LEU A 216 0.71 2.61 -18.82
N SER A 217 1.48 3.66 -18.78
CA SER A 217 2.87 3.68 -19.24
C SER A 217 3.66 4.75 -18.53
N ASP A 218 4.96 4.59 -18.49
CA ASP A 218 5.91 5.64 -18.09
C ASP A 218 7.17 5.60 -18.97
N ALA A 219 8.21 6.33 -18.59
CA ALA A 219 9.47 6.39 -19.36
C ALA A 219 10.20 5.03 -19.44
N LEU A 220 9.87 4.07 -18.57
CA LEU A 220 10.53 2.77 -18.45
C LEU A 220 9.62 1.59 -18.80
N SER A 221 8.32 1.85 -18.97
CA SER A 221 7.31 0.81 -19.16
C SER A 221 6.36 1.21 -20.29
N ALA A 222 6.35 0.44 -21.37
CA ALA A 222 5.39 0.61 -22.47
C ALA A 222 4.00 0.13 -22.08
N THR A 223 2.97 0.57 -22.80
CA THR A 223 1.58 0.16 -22.54
C THR A 223 1.31 -1.31 -22.75
N ASN A 224 2.10 -2.00 -23.59
CA ASN A 224 1.94 -3.40 -23.96
C ASN A 224 3.14 -4.28 -23.55
N ASN A 225 4.01 -3.76 -22.71
CA ASN A 225 5.08 -4.46 -22.00
C ASN A 225 5.32 -3.68 -20.71
N PHE A 226 4.30 -3.66 -19.86
CA PHE A 226 4.34 -2.89 -18.62
C PHE A 226 5.17 -3.60 -17.57
N TRP A 227 5.04 -4.92 -17.48
CA TRP A 227 5.78 -5.79 -16.56
C TRP A 227 7.04 -6.32 -17.26
N ASN A 228 8.05 -5.48 -17.36
CA ASN A 228 9.25 -5.70 -18.17
C ASN A 228 10.53 -5.90 -17.36
N SER A 229 10.43 -6.62 -16.25
CA SER A 229 11.53 -6.91 -15.34
C SER A 229 12.24 -5.68 -14.78
N ARG A 230 11.52 -4.65 -14.42
CA ARG A 230 12.11 -3.40 -13.92
C ARG A 230 11.55 -2.96 -12.59
N ILE A 231 12.45 -2.45 -11.77
CA ILE A 231 12.11 -1.80 -10.51
C ILE A 231 12.19 -0.30 -10.70
N SER A 232 11.03 0.36 -10.67
CA SER A 232 10.94 1.78 -10.95
C SER A 232 9.97 2.51 -10.04
N ARG A 233 10.25 3.79 -9.86
CA ARG A 233 9.39 4.72 -9.14
C ARG A 233 9.18 5.97 -9.97
N LEU A 234 7.93 6.20 -10.40
CA LEU A 234 7.55 7.39 -11.16
C LEU A 234 8.45 7.60 -12.39
N GLY A 235 8.64 6.55 -13.19
CA GLY A 235 9.45 6.57 -14.40
C GLY A 235 10.96 6.61 -14.20
N ASN A 236 11.45 6.41 -12.98
CA ASN A 236 12.88 6.37 -12.68
C ASN A 236 13.29 5.01 -12.10
N LEU A 237 14.41 4.47 -12.54
CA LEU A 237 14.96 3.23 -12.00
C LEU A 237 15.30 3.37 -10.52
N PHE A 238 14.97 2.36 -9.74
CA PHE A 238 15.44 2.24 -8.37
C PHE A 238 16.83 1.60 -8.36
N THR A 239 17.83 2.36 -7.90
CA THR A 239 19.24 1.96 -7.93
C THR A 239 19.82 1.61 -6.57
N ALA A 240 19.14 1.91 -5.47
CA ALA A 240 19.61 1.64 -4.10
C ALA A 240 19.45 0.16 -3.73
N LYS A 241 20.00 -0.73 -4.55
CA LYS A 241 19.97 -2.19 -4.41
C LYS A 241 21.26 -2.84 -4.90
N ASN A 242 21.52 -4.04 -4.45
CA ASN A 242 22.64 -4.88 -4.91
C ASN A 242 22.17 -6.33 -5.07
N PRO A 243 22.29 -6.92 -6.27
CA PRO A 243 22.81 -6.33 -7.50
C PRO A 243 21.94 -5.21 -8.05
N ASN A 244 22.55 -4.23 -8.70
CA ASN A 244 21.87 -3.12 -9.33
C ASN A 244 21.74 -3.33 -10.84
N TYR A 245 21.00 -4.36 -11.23
CA TYR A 245 20.69 -4.60 -12.65
C TYR A 245 19.52 -3.72 -13.10
N VAL A 246 19.43 -3.42 -14.41
CA VAL A 246 18.28 -2.78 -15.04
C VAL A 246 17.19 -3.82 -15.26
N ASN A 247 17.53 -4.90 -15.98
CA ASN A 247 16.68 -6.08 -16.06
C ASN A 247 16.77 -6.85 -14.75
N GLN A 248 15.67 -6.98 -14.06
CA GLN A 248 15.57 -7.59 -12.75
C GLN A 248 15.15 -9.06 -12.80
N PHE A 249 15.29 -9.68 -13.97
CA PHE A 249 15.02 -11.11 -14.18
C PHE A 249 13.71 -11.57 -13.55
N ALA A 250 12.60 -11.17 -14.18
CA ALA A 250 11.25 -11.57 -13.81
C ALA A 250 10.72 -10.98 -12.48
N MET A 251 11.22 -9.83 -12.06
CA MET A 251 10.63 -9.09 -10.96
C MET A 251 10.34 -7.65 -11.37
N ASP A 252 9.10 -7.26 -11.22
CA ASP A 252 8.66 -5.90 -11.37
C ASP A 252 8.16 -5.34 -10.05
N LEU A 253 8.60 -4.14 -9.73
CA LEU A 253 8.00 -3.37 -8.67
C LEU A 253 7.96 -1.91 -9.10
N LYS A 254 6.76 -1.43 -9.32
CA LYS A 254 6.54 -0.15 -9.95
C LYS A 254 5.60 0.72 -9.12
N LEU A 255 5.89 2.01 -9.10
CA LEU A 255 4.96 3.05 -8.68
C LEU A 255 4.79 4.02 -9.84
N ILE A 256 3.56 4.20 -10.30
CA ILE A 256 3.20 5.04 -11.43
C ILE A 256 2.30 6.21 -10.99
N ASP A 257 2.44 7.32 -11.69
CA ASP A 257 1.67 8.54 -11.46
C ASP A 257 0.36 8.50 -12.24
N ILE A 258 -0.75 8.55 -11.52
CA ILE A 258 -2.13 8.66 -12.04
C ILE A 258 -2.83 9.93 -11.51
N SER A 259 -2.03 10.91 -11.11
CA SER A 259 -2.50 12.17 -10.54
C SER A 259 -3.37 12.96 -11.52
N ASN A 260 -4.39 13.61 -11.00
CA ASN A 260 -5.13 14.60 -11.77
C ASN A 260 -4.39 15.94 -11.77
N VAL A 261 -3.40 16.04 -12.63
CA VAL A 261 -2.57 17.22 -12.82
C VAL A 261 -2.39 17.49 -14.32
N SER A 262 -2.06 18.74 -14.67
CA SER A 262 -1.91 19.14 -16.08
C SER A 262 -0.87 18.31 -16.84
N ALA A 263 0.21 17.88 -16.18
CA ALA A 263 1.25 17.03 -16.78
C ALA A 263 0.75 15.63 -17.21
N ASN A 264 -0.40 15.19 -16.73
CA ASN A 264 -1.00 13.89 -17.04
C ASN A 264 -2.22 14.00 -17.99
N ILE A 265 -2.44 15.17 -18.62
CA ILE A 265 -3.48 15.30 -19.64
C ILE A 265 -3.18 14.34 -20.80
N GLY A 266 -4.20 13.56 -21.20
CA GLY A 266 -4.08 12.52 -22.23
C GLY A 266 -3.62 11.15 -21.72
N LYS A 267 -3.21 11.05 -20.44
CA LYS A 267 -2.89 9.76 -19.78
C LYS A 267 -4.03 9.29 -18.90
N PRO A 268 -4.14 7.98 -18.59
CA PRO A 268 -5.07 7.48 -17.60
C PRO A 268 -4.82 8.15 -16.23
N ARG A 269 -5.88 8.71 -15.64
CA ARG A 269 -5.80 9.42 -14.36
C ARG A 269 -7.13 9.43 -13.63
N VAL A 270 -7.06 9.55 -12.31
CA VAL A 270 -8.22 9.55 -11.42
C VAL A 270 -8.97 10.89 -11.52
N ALA A 271 -10.29 10.85 -11.44
CA ALA A 271 -11.14 12.06 -11.46
C ALA A 271 -11.23 12.74 -10.09
N ASN A 272 -11.64 14.00 -10.10
CA ASN A 272 -12.17 14.65 -8.88
C ASN A 272 -13.47 13.96 -8.44
N ASN A 273 -13.79 14.03 -7.14
CA ASN A 273 -14.93 13.33 -6.52
C ASN A 273 -14.92 11.81 -6.75
N ALA A 274 -13.79 11.21 -7.01
CA ALA A 274 -13.70 9.77 -7.17
C ALA A 274 -13.96 9.06 -5.83
N THR A 275 -14.86 8.08 -5.87
CA THR A 275 -15.16 7.17 -4.76
C THR A 275 -14.67 5.75 -5.04
N THR A 276 -14.50 5.42 -6.31
CA THR A 276 -13.99 4.11 -6.78
C THR A 276 -13.16 4.28 -8.04
N VAL A 277 -12.22 3.36 -8.25
CA VAL A 277 -11.55 3.13 -9.53
C VAL A 277 -11.31 1.64 -9.69
N ASP A 278 -11.16 1.18 -10.91
CA ASP A 278 -10.82 -0.21 -11.25
C ASP A 278 -9.39 -0.29 -11.76
N LEU A 279 -8.63 -1.22 -11.21
CA LEU A 279 -7.26 -1.53 -11.58
C LEU A 279 -7.24 -2.93 -12.17
N SER A 280 -6.76 -3.07 -13.41
CA SER A 280 -6.81 -4.35 -14.11
C SER A 280 -5.43 -4.80 -14.59
N PHE A 281 -5.18 -6.09 -14.42
CA PHE A 281 -4.04 -6.82 -14.96
C PHE A 281 -4.51 -7.64 -16.14
N THR A 282 -3.86 -7.50 -17.30
CA THR A 282 -4.20 -8.24 -18.51
C THR A 282 -2.96 -8.74 -19.23
N SER A 283 -3.08 -9.81 -19.98
CA SER A 283 -2.04 -10.26 -20.89
C SER A 283 -2.63 -10.89 -22.17
N SER A 284 -1.91 -10.73 -23.27
CA SER A 284 -2.19 -11.37 -24.54
C SER A 284 -1.06 -12.32 -25.00
N GLN A 285 0.08 -12.34 -24.32
CA GLN A 285 1.22 -13.22 -24.63
C GLN A 285 2.01 -13.63 -23.39
N ASP A 286 2.39 -12.67 -22.58
CA ASP A 286 3.23 -12.90 -21.42
C ASP A 286 2.43 -13.45 -20.24
N VAL A 287 3.15 -14.02 -19.27
CA VAL A 287 2.56 -14.52 -18.05
C VAL A 287 3.26 -13.91 -16.86
N TYR A 288 2.47 -13.46 -15.90
CA TYR A 288 2.99 -12.85 -14.68
C TYR A 288 2.06 -13.08 -13.49
N PHE A 289 2.59 -12.86 -12.29
CA PHE A 289 1.91 -13.13 -11.02
C PHE A 289 1.87 -11.87 -10.17
N PRO A 290 0.75 -11.12 -10.15
CA PRO A 290 0.55 -10.04 -9.20
C PRO A 290 0.55 -10.56 -7.77
N HIS A 291 1.25 -9.87 -6.84
CA HIS A 291 1.37 -10.31 -5.45
C HIS A 291 0.96 -9.21 -4.46
N ALA A 292 1.29 -7.96 -4.75
CA ALA A 292 0.82 -6.83 -3.97
C ALA A 292 0.46 -5.67 -4.90
N LEU A 293 -0.61 -4.95 -4.54
CA LEU A 293 -1.06 -3.74 -5.20
C LEU A 293 -1.15 -2.63 -4.17
N VAL A 294 -0.75 -1.44 -4.56
CA VAL A 294 -0.91 -0.24 -3.72
C VAL A 294 -1.64 0.84 -4.48
N PHE A 295 -2.51 1.53 -3.78
CA PHE A 295 -3.18 2.72 -4.27
C PHE A 295 -3.01 3.85 -3.27
N VAL A 296 -2.67 5.03 -3.77
CA VAL A 296 -2.43 6.23 -2.97
C VAL A 296 -3.13 7.39 -3.62
N SER A 297 -3.91 8.16 -2.88
CA SER A 297 -4.43 9.44 -3.37
C SER A 297 -4.37 10.51 -2.28
N ASP A 298 -4.17 11.76 -2.68
CA ASP A 298 -4.38 12.87 -1.77
C ASP A 298 -5.85 12.85 -1.30
N LEU A 299 -6.05 13.09 -0.01
CA LEU A 299 -7.36 13.06 0.62
C LEU A 299 -7.87 14.49 0.79
N TYR A 300 -9.09 14.75 0.35
CA TYR A 300 -9.75 15.99 0.70
C TYR A 300 -10.04 16.04 2.19
N ARG A 301 -9.39 16.94 2.88
CA ARG A 301 -9.64 17.24 4.28
C ARG A 301 -9.93 18.73 4.42
N PRO A 302 -11.18 19.12 4.72
CA PRO A 302 -11.47 20.49 5.06
C PRO A 302 -10.62 20.92 6.27
N ASP A 303 -9.92 22.03 6.15
CA ASP A 303 -9.19 22.66 7.25
C ASP A 303 -9.82 24.01 7.56
N VAL A 304 -10.67 24.01 8.56
CA VAL A 304 -11.40 25.19 9.00
C VAL A 304 -10.89 25.75 10.34
N VAL A 305 -10.07 24.97 11.03
CA VAL A 305 -9.58 25.30 12.38
C VAL A 305 -8.79 26.61 12.42
N PRO A 306 -7.86 26.88 11.48
CA PRO A 306 -7.08 28.12 11.50
C PRO A 306 -7.91 29.38 11.30
N THR A 307 -9.12 29.26 10.76
CA THR A 307 -10.01 30.39 10.46
C THR A 307 -11.25 30.44 11.32
N LEU A 308 -11.41 29.48 12.23
CA LEU A 308 -12.57 29.42 13.13
C LEU A 308 -12.54 30.59 14.10
N LEU A 309 -13.48 31.51 13.91
CA LEU A 309 -13.68 32.65 14.76
C LEU A 309 -15.10 32.60 15.36
N LYS A 310 -15.19 32.59 16.68
CA LYS A 310 -16.44 32.74 17.39
C LYS A 310 -16.49 34.12 18.05
N THR A 311 -17.47 34.92 17.70
CA THR A 311 -17.75 36.20 18.34
C THR A 311 -19.11 36.16 19.03
N ALA A 312 -19.29 37.02 19.99
CA ALA A 312 -20.57 37.19 20.67
C ALA A 312 -20.88 38.69 20.79
N ALA A 313 -22.10 39.07 20.49
CA ALA A 313 -22.60 40.42 20.63
C ALA A 313 -23.91 40.44 21.42
N LYS A 314 -24.07 41.42 22.30
CA LYS A 314 -25.35 41.68 22.95
C LYS A 314 -26.24 42.38 21.94
N VAL A 315 -27.41 41.80 21.64
CA VAL A 315 -28.36 42.31 20.64
C VAL A 315 -29.71 42.69 21.23
N GLY A 316 -29.90 42.44 22.53
CA GLY A 316 -31.14 42.83 23.24
C GLY A 316 -31.05 42.63 24.74
N GLY A 317 -31.96 43.24 25.47
CA GLY A 317 -32.06 43.16 26.91
C GLY A 317 -31.70 44.47 27.63
N SER A 318 -30.98 44.39 28.74
CA SER A 318 -30.62 45.55 29.59
C SER A 318 -29.72 46.58 28.87
N PRO A 319 -29.80 47.87 29.20
CA PRO A 319 -28.92 48.89 28.66
C PRO A 319 -27.45 48.68 29.05
N GLY A 320 -26.53 49.11 28.17
CA GLY A 320 -25.07 49.09 28.40
C GLY A 320 -24.37 47.81 28.00
N PRO A 321 -23.02 47.79 28.10
CA PRO A 321 -22.21 46.70 27.59
C PRO A 321 -22.16 45.44 28.49
N ASN A 322 -22.58 45.59 29.75
CA ASN A 322 -22.58 44.48 30.70
C ASN A 322 -23.70 43.48 30.40
N LEU A 323 -23.46 42.21 30.68
CA LEU A 323 -24.45 41.14 30.51
C LEU A 323 -25.23 40.93 31.81
N HIS A 324 -26.55 40.89 31.70
CA HIS A 324 -27.48 40.63 32.78
C HIS A 324 -28.41 39.45 32.43
N PRO A 325 -28.98 38.78 33.44
CA PRO A 325 -30.02 37.78 33.19
C PRO A 325 -31.18 38.38 32.38
N GLY A 326 -31.59 37.70 31.33
CA GLY A 326 -32.60 38.15 30.38
C GLY A 326 -32.07 38.86 29.13
N ASP A 327 -30.75 39.16 29.07
CA ASP A 327 -30.13 39.72 27.87
C ASP A 327 -30.04 38.66 26.76
N THR A 328 -30.13 39.14 25.52
CA THR A 328 -29.97 38.29 24.33
C THR A 328 -28.58 38.45 23.76
N LEU A 329 -27.89 37.34 23.58
CA LEU A 329 -26.60 37.27 22.91
C LEU A 329 -26.75 36.61 21.54
N GLU A 330 -26.15 37.24 20.53
CA GLU A 330 -25.96 36.65 19.23
C GLU A 330 -24.53 36.12 19.14
N TYR A 331 -24.40 34.85 18.77
CA TYR A 331 -23.12 34.23 18.48
C TYR A 331 -22.95 34.11 16.97
N THR A 332 -21.83 34.64 16.48
CA THR A 332 -21.43 34.42 15.09
C THR A 332 -20.26 33.48 15.07
N ILE A 333 -20.32 32.42 14.23
CA ILE A 333 -19.24 31.53 13.98
C ILE A 333 -18.85 31.69 12.50
N ASP A 334 -17.70 32.31 12.27
CA ASP A 334 -17.11 32.44 10.95
C ASP A 334 -15.99 31.41 10.79
N PHE A 335 -15.93 30.74 9.64
CA PHE A 335 -14.80 29.93 9.25
C PHE A 335 -14.67 29.86 7.74
N ARG A 336 -13.43 29.63 7.30
CA ARG A 336 -13.10 29.39 5.89
C ARG A 336 -12.32 28.11 5.80
N ASN A 337 -12.62 27.31 4.81
CA ASN A 337 -11.83 26.15 4.50
C ASN A 337 -10.47 26.58 3.94
N GLN A 338 -9.38 26.28 4.67
CA GLN A 338 -8.00 26.50 4.24
C GLN A 338 -7.31 25.21 3.81
N ALA A 339 -8.08 24.15 3.52
CA ALA A 339 -7.50 22.94 2.97
C ALA A 339 -6.53 23.30 1.85
N ARG A 340 -5.29 22.86 1.97
CA ARG A 340 -4.27 23.05 0.93
C ARG A 340 -4.66 22.22 -0.28
N MET A 341 -5.43 22.84 -1.13
CA MET A 341 -5.57 22.47 -2.53
C MET A 341 -4.56 23.33 -3.32
N ALA A 342 -4.11 22.84 -4.46
CA ALA A 342 -3.33 23.68 -5.37
C ALA A 342 -4.04 25.03 -5.62
N PRO A 343 -3.31 26.11 -5.89
CA PRO A 343 -3.83 27.50 -5.80
C PRO A 343 -5.06 27.84 -6.65
N SER A 344 -5.53 26.94 -7.48
CA SER A 344 -6.63 27.18 -8.43
C SER A 344 -8.05 26.89 -7.91
N ALA A 345 -8.22 26.39 -6.67
CA ALA A 345 -9.54 26.01 -6.16
C ALA A 345 -9.83 26.59 -4.77
N LEU A 346 -10.04 27.87 -4.71
CA LEU A 346 -10.68 28.54 -3.57
C LEU A 346 -12.18 28.20 -3.55
N LEU A 347 -12.59 27.28 -2.69
CA LEU A 347 -14.01 27.13 -2.40
C LEU A 347 -14.54 28.40 -1.74
N PRO A 348 -15.77 28.86 -2.06
CA PRO A 348 -16.34 30.06 -1.45
C PRO A 348 -16.46 29.89 0.06
N ALA A 349 -16.28 30.98 0.78
CA ALA A 349 -16.44 31.02 2.23
C ALA A 349 -17.89 30.63 2.59
N THR A 350 -18.03 29.59 3.40
CA THR A 350 -19.35 29.21 3.95
C THR A 350 -19.59 29.97 5.23
N ARG A 351 -20.60 30.76 5.23
CA ARG A 351 -21.04 31.53 6.40
C ARG A 351 -22.29 30.86 7.00
N PHE A 352 -22.21 30.46 8.24
CA PHE A 352 -23.40 30.02 8.98
C PHE A 352 -24.21 31.20 9.45
N GLN A 353 -25.53 31.08 9.43
CA GLN A 353 -26.41 32.11 9.95
C GLN A 353 -26.22 32.27 11.47
N PRO A 354 -26.24 33.48 12.00
CA PRO A 354 -26.14 33.71 13.43
C PRO A 354 -27.25 32.99 14.19
N ALA A 355 -26.91 32.35 15.31
CA ALA A 355 -27.85 31.73 16.21
C ALA A 355 -28.01 32.64 17.46
N SER A 356 -29.23 33.06 17.74
CA SER A 356 -29.53 33.83 18.93
C SER A 356 -29.85 32.90 20.11
N ILE A 357 -29.20 33.12 21.25
CA ILE A 357 -29.47 32.41 22.50
C ILE A 357 -29.92 33.43 23.55
N THR A 358 -31.14 33.24 24.03
CA THR A 358 -31.68 34.05 25.12
C THR A 358 -31.49 33.31 26.44
N PHE A 359 -30.87 33.97 27.42
CA PHE A 359 -30.71 33.41 28.77
C PHE A 359 -31.94 33.72 29.61
N PRO A 360 -32.62 32.71 30.18
CA PRO A 360 -33.76 32.97 31.07
C PRO A 360 -33.31 33.73 32.32
N ALA A 361 -34.17 34.65 32.81
CA ALA A 361 -33.89 35.57 33.92
C ALA A 361 -33.54 34.91 35.26
N ALA A 362 -33.74 33.60 35.41
CA ALA A 362 -33.59 32.87 36.66
C ALA A 362 -32.35 31.93 36.71
N SER A 363 -31.42 31.96 35.76
CA SER A 363 -30.24 31.12 35.82
C SER A 363 -29.20 31.69 36.81
N ARG A 364 -29.22 31.20 38.06
CA ARG A 364 -28.06 31.37 38.96
C ARG A 364 -26.85 30.60 38.36
N PHE A 365 -25.83 31.30 37.97
CA PHE A 365 -24.54 30.71 37.73
C PHE A 365 -23.98 30.19 39.07
N SER A 366 -24.26 28.94 39.41
CA SER A 366 -23.59 28.28 40.51
C SER A 366 -22.17 27.94 40.08
N ARG A 367 -21.21 28.54 40.73
CA ARG A 367 -19.79 28.36 40.54
C ARG A 367 -19.32 27.08 41.25
N THR A 368 -19.85 25.93 40.82
CA THR A 368 -19.36 24.64 41.32
C THR A 368 -19.48 23.59 40.19
N MET A 369 -18.55 23.63 39.24
CA MET A 369 -18.23 22.40 38.51
C MET A 369 -17.41 21.53 39.48
N ALA A 370 -18.07 20.71 40.27
CA ALA A 370 -17.44 19.54 40.83
C ALA A 370 -17.20 18.55 39.67
N LEU A 371 -15.96 18.29 39.37
CA LEU A 371 -15.61 17.16 38.49
C LEU A 371 -16.21 15.88 39.13
N PRO A 372 -16.97 15.08 38.40
CA PRO A 372 -17.41 13.80 38.93
C PRO A 372 -16.19 12.97 39.28
N PRO A 373 -16.20 12.20 40.39
CA PRO A 373 -15.10 11.31 40.75
C PRO A 373 -14.89 10.31 39.62
N MET A 374 -13.66 10.08 39.26
CA MET A 374 -13.27 9.03 38.32
C MET A 374 -13.71 7.68 38.91
N SER A 375 -14.85 7.19 38.47
CA SER A 375 -15.28 5.83 38.72
C SER A 375 -14.35 4.86 37.98
N GLY A 376 -13.95 3.82 38.70
CA GLY A 376 -12.99 2.78 38.28
C GLY A 376 -13.30 2.08 36.95
N PRO A 377 -12.48 1.11 36.56
CA PRO A 377 -12.43 0.58 35.21
C PRO A 377 -13.80 0.06 34.76
N ARG A 378 -14.27 0.56 33.62
CA ARG A 378 -15.45 0.05 32.94
C ARG A 378 -15.25 -1.42 32.61
N PRO A 379 -16.23 -2.29 32.86
CA PRO A 379 -16.18 -3.65 32.36
C PRO A 379 -16.13 -3.67 30.83
N THR A 380 -15.23 -4.44 30.29
CA THR A 380 -15.13 -4.75 28.86
C THR A 380 -16.43 -5.39 28.40
N PRO A 381 -17.08 -4.88 27.34
CA PRO A 381 -18.22 -5.57 26.74
C PRO A 381 -17.77 -6.93 26.17
N PRO A 382 -18.60 -7.97 26.24
CA PRO A 382 -18.28 -9.28 25.69
C PRO A 382 -18.07 -9.16 24.19
N MET A 383 -17.08 -9.91 23.67
CA MET A 383 -16.84 -10.02 22.22
C MET A 383 -18.08 -10.58 21.54
N PRO A 384 -18.51 -9.99 20.42
CA PRO A 384 -19.54 -10.59 19.60
C PRO A 384 -18.98 -11.86 18.93
N THR A 385 -19.55 -12.98 19.25
CA THR A 385 -19.34 -14.27 18.57
C THR A 385 -20.14 -14.28 17.28
N SER A 386 -19.62 -13.66 16.25
CA SER A 386 -20.12 -13.84 14.87
C SER A 386 -19.00 -13.57 13.88
N PRO A 387 -18.70 -14.50 12.96
CA PRO A 387 -17.54 -14.39 12.07
C PRO A 387 -17.75 -13.52 10.83
N ASN A 388 -18.78 -12.69 10.76
CA ASN A 388 -19.16 -12.02 9.51
C ASN A 388 -19.40 -10.51 9.62
N SER A 389 -18.59 -9.76 10.37
CA SER A 389 -18.63 -8.30 10.29
C SER A 389 -17.23 -7.74 10.04
N MET A 390 -16.88 -7.48 8.77
CA MET A 390 -15.72 -6.70 8.38
C MET A 390 -15.91 -5.26 8.83
N ARG A 391 -15.11 -4.80 9.78
CA ARG A 391 -14.91 -3.37 10.05
C ARG A 391 -13.55 -2.95 9.50
N ALA A 392 -13.56 -2.21 8.42
CA ALA A 392 -12.42 -1.44 7.99
C ALA A 392 -12.03 -0.46 9.10
N ARG A 393 -10.80 -0.53 9.58
CA ARG A 393 -10.26 0.50 10.48
C ARG A 393 -9.79 1.66 9.63
N ASP A 394 -10.58 2.71 9.61
CA ASP A 394 -10.23 3.98 9.00
C ASP A 394 -9.09 4.62 9.80
N ARG A 395 -7.91 4.73 9.21
CA ARG A 395 -6.77 5.46 9.77
C ARG A 395 -6.41 6.58 8.81
N THR A 396 -6.87 7.76 9.13
CA THR A 396 -6.46 8.99 8.46
C THR A 396 -5.19 9.52 9.14
N ALA A 397 -4.04 9.27 8.55
CA ALA A 397 -2.76 9.83 8.98
C ALA A 397 -2.03 10.43 7.76
N PRO A 398 -1.12 11.40 7.93
CA PRO A 398 -0.29 11.87 6.82
C PRO A 398 0.72 10.80 6.45
N CYS A 399 0.39 9.98 5.47
CA CYS A 399 1.14 8.78 5.11
C CYS A 399 1.76 8.86 3.72
N ILE A 400 2.95 8.33 3.56
CA ILE A 400 3.61 8.08 2.27
C ILE A 400 4.21 6.67 2.25
N PHE A 401 4.37 6.17 1.06
CA PHE A 401 4.84 4.85 0.73
C PHE A 401 6.35 4.84 0.45
N ALA A 402 7.09 3.90 1.03
CA ALA A 402 8.48 3.61 0.70
C ALA A 402 8.63 2.15 0.28
N LEU A 403 9.45 1.93 -0.73
CA LEU A 403 9.64 0.65 -1.38
C LEU A 403 11.13 0.29 -1.39
N ALA A 404 11.52 -0.86 -0.88
CA ALA A 404 12.88 -1.38 -0.92
C ALA A 404 12.91 -2.81 -1.48
N LEU A 405 13.88 -3.15 -2.31
CA LEU A 405 13.85 -4.30 -3.20
C LEU A 405 15.18 -4.97 -3.47
N ALA A 406 15.20 -6.27 -3.65
CA ALA A 406 16.30 -7.02 -4.22
C ALA A 406 15.91 -8.41 -4.79
N GLN A 407 16.77 -9.06 -5.54
CA GLN A 407 16.43 -9.98 -6.62
C GLN A 407 17.16 -11.32 -6.69
N LEU A 408 16.54 -12.25 -7.42
CA LEU A 408 17.16 -13.45 -8.02
C LEU A 408 16.42 -13.95 -9.28
N ALA A 409 17.12 -14.51 -10.24
CA ALA A 409 16.67 -14.75 -11.62
C ALA A 409 16.11 -16.18 -11.88
N ALA A 410 15.32 -16.47 -12.81
CA ALA A 410 14.65 -16.28 -14.06
C ALA A 410 13.62 -17.40 -14.45
N TRP A 411 12.48 -17.08 -15.09
CA TRP A 411 11.51 -17.72 -16.03
C TRP A 411 10.71 -19.01 -15.73
N ARG A 412 9.49 -19.11 -15.96
CA ARG A 412 8.12 -19.04 -16.51
C ARG A 412 7.12 -20.10 -16.02
N ARG A 413 5.89 -19.88 -15.95
CA ARG A 413 4.44 -20.07 -16.16
C ARG A 413 3.66 -20.99 -15.20
N LEU A 414 2.50 -20.70 -14.71
CA LEU A 414 1.05 -20.63 -14.61
C LEU A 414 0.32 -21.51 -13.58
N PRO A 415 -1.03 -21.67 -13.52
CA PRO A 415 -2.18 -20.83 -13.16
C PRO A 415 -2.82 -21.06 -11.77
N CYS A 416 -3.81 -20.28 -11.41
CA CYS A 416 -4.37 -20.06 -10.08
C CYS A 416 -5.47 -20.92 -9.50
N LYS A 417 -5.69 -20.74 -8.17
CA LYS A 417 -6.99 -20.87 -7.46
C LYS A 417 -7.03 -19.96 -6.22
N ALA A 418 -8.24 -19.54 -5.86
CA ALA A 418 -8.53 -18.56 -4.82
C ALA A 418 -8.32 -19.03 -3.38
N ALA A 419 -8.00 -18.12 -2.46
CA ALA A 419 -7.84 -18.34 -1.04
C ALA A 419 -8.62 -17.32 -0.17
N PRO A 420 -8.94 -17.62 1.12
CA PRO A 420 -9.82 -16.82 1.95
C PRO A 420 -9.19 -15.56 2.53
N CYS A 421 -10.01 -14.53 2.70
CA CYS A 421 -9.65 -13.17 3.10
C CYS A 421 -9.22 -13.02 4.56
N CYS A 422 -8.21 -12.22 4.83
CA CYS A 422 -7.79 -11.73 6.15
C CYS A 422 -8.08 -10.22 6.28
N PRO A 423 -8.35 -9.66 7.48
CA PRO A 423 -8.92 -8.30 7.62
C PRO A 423 -8.01 -7.11 7.27
N ALA A 424 -6.80 -7.35 6.79
CA ALA A 424 -5.91 -6.32 6.23
C ALA A 424 -5.60 -6.55 4.74
N ARG A 425 -6.22 -7.56 4.11
CA ARG A 425 -5.93 -8.03 2.77
C ARG A 425 -7.23 -8.11 1.99
N VAL A 426 -7.28 -7.51 0.85
CA VAL A 426 -8.49 -7.49 0.02
C VAL A 426 -8.11 -7.88 -1.41
N TRP A 427 -7.77 -9.13 -1.59
CA TRP A 427 -7.91 -9.79 -2.88
C TRP A 427 -9.16 -10.68 -2.79
N CYS A 428 -10.26 -10.17 -3.24
CA CYS A 428 -11.45 -10.98 -3.49
C CYS A 428 -11.66 -11.04 -4.99
N SER A 429 -11.24 -12.12 -5.63
CA SER A 429 -11.80 -12.45 -6.92
C SER A 429 -13.19 -13.01 -6.67
N ASN A 430 -14.22 -12.20 -6.85
CA ASN A 430 -15.56 -12.73 -7.07
C ASN A 430 -15.62 -13.34 -8.47
N THR A 431 -15.42 -14.63 -8.56
CA THR A 431 -15.97 -15.40 -9.67
C THR A 431 -17.20 -16.11 -9.12
N ALA A 432 -18.35 -15.57 -9.48
CA ALA A 432 -19.57 -16.36 -9.54
C ALA A 432 -19.56 -17.15 -10.84
#